data_3714c9b2c8b72cb33e0258e7c1ad7e2a
#
_entry.id   3714c9b2c8b72cb33e0258e7c1ad7e2a
#
_cell.length_a   1.000
_cell.length_b   1.000
_cell.length_c   1.000
_cell.angle_alpha   90.00
_cell.angle_beta   90.00
_cell.angle_gamma   90.00
#
_symmetry.space_group_name_H-M   'P 1'
#
loop_
_entity.id
_entity.type
_entity.pdbx_description
1 polymer ?
#
loop_
_entity_poly.entity_id
_entity_poly.type
_entity_poly.pdbx_seq_one_letter_code
_entity_poly.pdbx_strand_id
1 'polypeptide(L)'
;MSKERFFKGTFLLTSAGLISRIMGFFYRIFLSHTIGAEGIGLYQLVVPLQHLVLAMTTFGIQTALSRLISSHTALGEKKEAQDCFRIGTFLALFLSGIAAWSIFTFSDFFAVQILKEPATESLIRLLALSFPFASVHLCVNSYYLGLKKASFPAATQILEQLVRIFSTCLLWQICLSRNIAVTAMIAVAGSFLSELAAALCSFICISLNSSVSSHHIEKPVQKISEIGHMALPLTLNRLLLSVLAAIEVVLIPQCLRMYGLSPSKALSLYGVFTGMALPCILFPSTVTSSASVILMPSVAEMQALGHHKKIRYITRTTCTACILLGSLCTTVFYFGGNFAGTILFHNTDAGLYIRTLSFICPFLYTNIALTSILNGLGKTGTTLVHSVLGILLRISFVIFAIPVLGIRGYLYGLLLSEILLSLLHIYALYHMEF
;
A
#
# COMPACT_ATOMS: atom_id res chain seq x y z
N MET A 1 26.22 5.77 15.67
CA MET A 1 26.04 5.62 14.20
C MET A 1 26.23 7.00 13.58
N SER A 2 27.04 7.16 12.54
CA SER A 2 27.21 8.48 11.91
C SER A 2 25.86 8.90 11.27
N LYS A 3 25.46 10.16 11.44
CA LYS A 3 24.27 10.74 10.77
C LYS A 3 24.28 10.43 9.28
N GLU A 4 25.45 10.37 8.68
CA GLU A 4 25.67 10.02 7.27
C GLU A 4 25.14 8.64 6.85
N ARG A 5 25.33 7.58 7.64
CA ARG A 5 24.79 6.22 7.34
C ARG A 5 23.27 6.16 7.41
N PHE A 6 22.69 6.91 8.34
CA PHE A 6 21.23 7.02 8.44
C PHE A 6 20.66 7.72 7.21
N PHE A 7 21.22 8.86 6.80
CA PHE A 7 20.77 9.59 5.62
C PHE A 7 20.96 8.77 4.33
N LYS A 8 22.10 8.09 4.16
CA LYS A 8 22.32 7.19 3.00
C LYS A 8 21.29 6.07 2.94
N GLY A 9 20.96 5.43 4.05
CA GLY A 9 19.95 4.36 4.11
C GLY A 9 18.54 4.88 3.77
N THR A 10 18.14 6.01 4.33
CA THR A 10 16.84 6.65 4.05
C THR A 10 16.76 7.07 2.57
N PHE A 11 17.81 7.70 2.05
CA PHE A 11 17.88 8.10 0.64
C PHE A 11 17.74 6.90 -0.31
N LEU A 12 18.44 5.79 -0.01
CA LEU A 12 18.38 4.57 -0.82
C LEU A 12 16.97 3.96 -0.86
N LEU A 13 16.30 3.85 0.30
CA LEU A 13 14.92 3.38 0.38
C LEU A 13 13.94 4.29 -0.36
N THR A 14 14.10 5.60 -0.19
CA THR A 14 13.26 6.59 -0.87
C THR A 14 13.44 6.53 -2.39
N SER A 15 14.68 6.41 -2.87
CA SER A 15 15.00 6.28 -4.29
C SER A 15 14.44 4.97 -4.87
N ALA A 16 14.61 3.84 -4.17
CA ALA A 16 14.03 2.57 -4.58
C ALA A 16 12.49 2.63 -4.63
N GLY A 17 11.87 3.25 -3.63
CA GLY A 17 10.42 3.47 -3.60
C GLY A 17 9.93 4.34 -4.75
N LEU A 18 10.66 5.40 -5.11
CA LEU A 18 10.35 6.26 -6.25
C LEU A 18 10.44 5.48 -7.58
N ILE A 19 11.54 4.76 -7.79
CA ILE A 19 11.73 3.93 -8.98
C ILE A 19 10.62 2.89 -9.10
N SER A 20 10.31 2.17 -8.03
CA SER A 20 9.23 1.16 -8.02
C SER A 20 7.87 1.76 -8.35
N ARG A 21 7.56 2.98 -7.90
CA ARG A 21 6.30 3.67 -8.24
C ARG A 21 6.24 4.09 -9.70
N ILE A 22 7.35 4.59 -10.25
CA ILE A 22 7.46 4.91 -11.69
C ILE A 22 7.22 3.64 -12.52
N MET A 23 7.93 2.56 -12.20
CA MET A 23 7.76 1.27 -12.86
C MET A 23 6.32 0.74 -12.73
N GLY A 24 5.73 0.86 -11.54
CA GLY A 24 4.34 0.46 -11.27
C GLY A 24 3.32 1.27 -12.08
N PHE A 25 3.58 2.55 -12.33
CA PHE A 25 2.74 3.38 -13.19
C PHE A 25 2.76 2.88 -14.65
N PHE A 26 3.94 2.65 -15.22
CA PHE A 26 4.06 2.09 -16.58
C PHE A 26 3.48 0.67 -16.68
N TYR A 27 3.64 -0.13 -15.65
CA TYR A 27 3.01 -1.46 -15.57
C TYR A 27 1.48 -1.39 -15.65
N ARG A 28 0.85 -0.40 -15.03
CA ARG A 28 -0.61 -0.21 -15.11
C ARG A 28 -1.06 0.23 -16.51
N ILE A 29 -0.26 1.06 -17.20
CA ILE A 29 -0.50 1.37 -18.60
C ILE A 29 -0.44 0.09 -19.45
N PHE A 30 0.59 -0.73 -19.27
CA PHE A 30 0.70 -2.02 -19.94
C PHE A 30 -0.52 -2.92 -19.68
N LEU A 31 -0.95 -3.06 -18.43
CA LEU A 31 -2.13 -3.84 -18.08
C LEU A 31 -3.41 -3.32 -18.75
N SER A 32 -3.57 -1.99 -18.85
CA SER A 32 -4.76 -1.41 -19.48
C SER A 32 -4.90 -1.79 -20.96
N HIS A 33 -3.77 -1.96 -21.65
CA HIS A 33 -3.75 -2.38 -23.05
C HIS A 33 -3.89 -3.90 -23.22
N THR A 34 -3.49 -4.70 -22.22
CA THR A 34 -3.45 -6.17 -22.35
C THR A 34 -4.70 -6.85 -21.82
N ILE A 35 -5.19 -6.48 -20.64
CA ILE A 35 -6.37 -7.10 -20.01
C ILE A 35 -7.62 -6.22 -20.04
N GLY A 36 -7.48 -4.97 -20.49
CA GLY A 36 -8.58 -4.02 -20.61
C GLY A 36 -9.13 -3.54 -19.25
N ALA A 37 -10.15 -2.69 -19.33
CA ALA A 37 -10.74 -2.06 -18.14
C ALA A 37 -11.43 -3.05 -17.20
N GLU A 38 -12.16 -4.02 -17.73
CA GLU A 38 -12.84 -5.06 -16.95
C GLU A 38 -11.85 -5.98 -16.23
N GLY A 39 -10.80 -6.43 -16.93
CA GLY A 39 -9.74 -7.25 -16.33
C GLY A 39 -8.98 -6.51 -15.24
N ILE A 40 -8.74 -5.20 -15.40
CA ILE A 40 -8.18 -4.37 -14.33
C ILE A 40 -9.15 -4.28 -13.15
N GLY A 41 -10.46 -4.14 -13.40
CA GLY A 41 -11.48 -4.12 -12.35
C GLY A 41 -11.45 -5.40 -11.53
N LEU A 42 -11.40 -6.58 -12.16
CA LEU A 42 -11.25 -7.88 -11.49
C LEU A 42 -9.96 -7.94 -10.65
N TYR A 43 -8.83 -7.54 -11.22
CA TYR A 43 -7.56 -7.52 -10.51
C TYR A 43 -7.61 -6.59 -9.27
N GLN A 44 -8.12 -5.37 -9.43
CA GLN A 44 -8.23 -4.41 -8.34
C GLN A 44 -9.23 -4.82 -7.25
N LEU A 45 -10.19 -5.68 -7.57
CA LEU A 45 -11.16 -6.18 -6.60
C LEU A 45 -10.53 -7.21 -5.63
N VAL A 46 -9.52 -7.97 -6.08
CA VAL A 46 -8.84 -8.97 -5.23
C VAL A 46 -7.67 -8.40 -4.43
N VAL A 47 -7.08 -7.28 -4.83
CA VAL A 47 -5.94 -6.65 -4.14
C VAL A 47 -6.22 -6.30 -2.67
N PRO A 48 -7.39 -5.74 -2.28
CA PRO A 48 -7.70 -5.46 -0.88
C PRO A 48 -7.76 -6.71 -0.01
N LEU A 49 -8.14 -7.85 -0.57
CA LEU A 49 -8.10 -9.14 0.15
C LEU A 49 -6.66 -9.52 0.53
N GLN A 50 -5.70 -9.33 -0.38
CA GLN A 50 -4.27 -9.52 -0.08
C GLN A 50 -3.81 -8.60 1.07
N HIS A 51 -4.14 -7.31 0.98
CA HIS A 51 -3.77 -6.36 2.03
C HIS A 51 -4.40 -6.69 3.38
N LEU A 52 -5.65 -7.14 3.39
CA LEU A 52 -6.35 -7.57 4.60
C LEU A 52 -5.66 -8.76 5.25
N VAL A 53 -5.34 -9.80 4.47
CA VAL A 53 -4.66 -11.01 4.96
C VAL A 53 -3.28 -10.68 5.52
N LEU A 54 -2.48 -9.90 4.77
CA LEU A 54 -1.15 -9.49 5.23
C LEU A 54 -1.22 -8.55 6.45
N ALA A 55 -2.27 -7.73 6.57
CA ALA A 55 -2.51 -6.94 7.77
C ALA A 55 -2.74 -7.82 9.00
N MET A 56 -3.51 -8.91 8.86
CA MET A 56 -3.80 -9.85 9.95
C MET A 56 -2.60 -10.71 10.33
N THR A 57 -1.82 -11.16 9.36
CA THR A 57 -0.83 -12.22 9.55
C THR A 57 0.61 -11.72 9.69
N THR A 58 0.94 -10.60 9.04
CA THR A 58 2.34 -10.24 8.80
C THR A 58 2.71 -8.82 9.22
N PHE A 59 1.93 -7.79 8.88
CA PHE A 59 2.36 -6.39 9.04
C PHE A 59 2.63 -5.97 10.47
N GLY A 60 1.85 -6.47 11.45
CA GLY A 60 2.09 -6.21 12.86
C GLY A 60 3.39 -6.85 13.34
N ILE A 61 3.59 -8.14 12.98
CA ILE A 61 4.81 -8.90 13.29
C ILE A 61 6.03 -8.24 12.64
N GLN A 62 5.95 -7.87 11.39
CA GLN A 62 6.99 -7.17 10.65
C GLN A 62 7.47 -5.91 11.37
N THR A 63 6.54 -5.08 11.83
CA THR A 63 6.86 -3.83 12.53
C THR A 63 7.46 -4.10 13.91
N ALA A 64 6.92 -5.08 14.65
CA ALA A 64 7.46 -5.51 15.93
C ALA A 64 8.89 -6.05 15.79
N LEU A 65 9.13 -6.92 14.81
CA LEU A 65 10.45 -7.48 14.52
C LEU A 65 11.50 -6.39 14.24
N SER A 66 11.20 -5.44 13.37
CA SER A 66 12.13 -4.35 13.05
C SER A 66 12.54 -3.58 14.32
N ARG A 67 11.59 -3.35 15.23
CA ARG A 67 11.83 -2.63 16.48
C ARG A 67 12.61 -3.46 17.49
N LEU A 68 12.21 -4.72 17.74
CA LEU A 68 12.89 -5.62 18.70
C LEU A 68 14.33 -5.92 18.26
N ILE A 69 14.53 -6.23 16.98
CA ILE A 69 15.87 -6.49 16.44
C ILE A 69 16.76 -5.25 16.56
N SER A 70 16.22 -4.06 16.31
CA SER A 70 16.97 -2.81 16.50
C SER A 70 17.35 -2.58 17.97
N SER A 71 16.45 -2.88 18.92
CA SER A 71 16.69 -2.76 20.35
C SER A 71 17.77 -3.73 20.82
N HIS A 72 17.61 -5.04 20.56
CA HIS A 72 18.60 -6.04 20.96
C HIS A 72 19.96 -5.83 20.30
N THR A 73 19.99 -5.40 19.04
CA THR A 73 21.24 -5.07 18.36
C THR A 73 21.94 -3.87 19.02
N ALA A 74 21.20 -2.87 19.47
CA ALA A 74 21.77 -1.72 20.18
C ALA A 74 22.38 -2.09 21.54
N LEU A 75 21.79 -3.10 22.22
CA LEU A 75 22.29 -3.65 23.49
C LEU A 75 23.44 -4.65 23.29
N GLY A 76 23.79 -5.00 22.04
CA GLY A 76 24.82 -6.00 21.73
C GLY A 76 24.32 -7.45 21.80
N GLU A 77 23.05 -7.68 22.03
CA GLU A 77 22.40 -8.98 22.22
C GLU A 77 22.05 -9.62 20.87
N LYS A 78 23.06 -9.99 20.08
CA LYS A 78 22.88 -10.51 18.71
C LYS A 78 22.10 -11.82 18.66
N LYS A 79 22.24 -12.70 19.68
CA LYS A 79 21.48 -13.96 19.75
C LYS A 79 20.00 -13.69 19.92
N GLU A 80 19.63 -12.81 20.84
CA GLU A 80 18.23 -12.40 21.10
C GLU A 80 17.57 -11.80 19.85
N ALA A 81 18.30 -10.95 19.10
CA ALA A 81 17.83 -10.41 17.84
C ALA A 81 17.56 -11.51 16.79
N GLN A 82 18.40 -12.54 16.74
CA GLN A 82 18.21 -13.68 15.82
C GLN A 82 17.05 -14.56 16.24
N ASP A 83 16.87 -14.80 17.56
CA ASP A 83 15.76 -15.59 18.08
C ASP A 83 14.43 -14.89 17.81
N CYS A 84 14.33 -13.58 18.05
CA CYS A 84 13.17 -12.80 17.67
C CYS A 84 12.86 -12.92 16.17
N PHE A 85 13.89 -12.82 15.31
CA PHE A 85 13.72 -12.96 13.86
C PHE A 85 13.18 -14.35 13.47
N ARG A 86 13.75 -15.43 13.99
CA ARG A 86 13.33 -16.82 13.69
C ARG A 86 11.89 -17.07 14.14
N ILE A 87 11.60 -16.75 15.39
CA ILE A 87 10.27 -16.97 15.97
C ILE A 87 9.23 -16.12 15.24
N GLY A 88 9.50 -14.83 15.01
CA GLY A 88 8.58 -13.95 14.32
C GLY A 88 8.33 -14.36 12.85
N THR A 89 9.38 -14.82 12.15
CA THR A 89 9.24 -15.34 10.78
C THR A 89 8.44 -16.64 10.77
N PHE A 90 8.70 -17.56 11.71
CA PHE A 90 7.91 -18.78 11.85
C PHE A 90 6.44 -18.47 12.15
N LEU A 91 6.16 -17.55 13.08
CA LEU A 91 4.80 -17.15 13.44
C LEU A 91 4.07 -16.51 12.24
N ALA A 92 4.72 -15.59 11.50
CA ALA A 92 4.14 -14.98 10.32
C ALA A 92 3.88 -16.00 9.21
N LEU A 93 4.83 -16.93 8.98
CA LEU A 93 4.68 -18.02 8.01
C LEU A 93 3.54 -18.96 8.38
N PHE A 94 3.43 -19.33 9.66
CA PHE A 94 2.36 -20.20 10.17
C PHE A 94 0.98 -19.54 9.99
N LEU A 95 0.83 -18.29 10.42
CA LEU A 95 -0.42 -17.55 10.28
C LEU A 95 -0.80 -17.31 8.82
N SER A 96 0.17 -16.94 7.98
CA SER A 96 -0.08 -16.74 6.55
C SER A 96 -0.35 -18.04 5.81
N GLY A 97 0.24 -19.16 6.26
CA GLY A 97 -0.05 -20.50 5.75
C GLY A 97 -1.49 -20.94 6.06
N ILE A 98 -1.95 -20.73 7.28
CA ILE A 98 -3.35 -20.99 7.66
C ILE A 98 -4.30 -20.12 6.84
N ALA A 99 -4.00 -18.82 6.71
CA ALA A 99 -4.81 -17.90 5.92
C ALA A 99 -4.83 -18.29 4.43
N ALA A 100 -3.68 -18.67 3.87
CA ALA A 100 -3.56 -19.15 2.49
C ALA A 100 -4.41 -20.40 2.26
N TRP A 101 -4.30 -21.38 3.14
CA TRP A 101 -5.10 -22.61 3.06
C TRP A 101 -6.60 -22.32 3.18
N SER A 102 -7.00 -21.50 4.13
CA SER A 102 -8.41 -21.12 4.33
C SER A 102 -8.98 -20.40 3.11
N ILE A 103 -8.27 -19.38 2.59
CA ILE A 103 -8.75 -18.61 1.43
C ILE A 103 -8.72 -19.45 0.15
N PHE A 104 -7.74 -20.33 -0.03
CA PHE A 104 -7.70 -21.24 -1.16
C PHE A 104 -8.88 -22.21 -1.14
N THR A 105 -9.20 -22.80 0.02
CA THR A 105 -10.29 -23.76 0.18
C THR A 105 -11.66 -23.10 0.04
N PHE A 106 -11.83 -21.90 0.62
CA PHE A 106 -13.08 -21.16 0.60
C PHE A 106 -13.13 -20.06 -0.50
N SER A 107 -12.31 -20.20 -1.55
CA SER A 107 -12.21 -19.20 -2.62
C SER A 107 -13.55 -18.87 -3.28
N ASP A 108 -14.41 -19.87 -3.51
CA ASP A 108 -15.77 -19.69 -4.05
C ASP A 108 -16.63 -18.82 -3.11
N PHE A 109 -16.61 -19.09 -1.80
CA PHE A 109 -17.31 -18.25 -0.81
C PHE A 109 -16.85 -16.79 -0.86
N PHE A 110 -15.52 -16.54 -0.92
CA PHE A 110 -15.00 -15.18 -1.06
C PHE A 110 -15.41 -14.52 -2.36
N ALA A 111 -15.37 -15.26 -3.48
CA ALA A 111 -15.74 -14.73 -4.79
C ALA A 111 -17.24 -14.40 -4.87
N VAL A 112 -18.11 -15.35 -4.48
CA VAL A 112 -19.55 -15.26 -4.69
C VAL A 112 -20.23 -14.45 -3.57
N GLN A 113 -19.89 -14.70 -2.29
CA GLN A 113 -20.62 -14.09 -1.18
C GLN A 113 -20.02 -12.73 -0.77
N ILE A 114 -18.70 -12.59 -0.79
CA ILE A 114 -18.03 -11.37 -0.33
C ILE A 114 -17.82 -10.39 -1.49
N LEU A 115 -17.10 -10.81 -2.54
CA LEU A 115 -16.79 -9.92 -3.68
C LEU A 115 -17.99 -9.78 -4.64
N LYS A 116 -18.97 -10.68 -4.59
CA LYS A 116 -20.14 -10.72 -5.50
C LYS A 116 -19.75 -10.80 -6.98
N GLU A 117 -18.57 -11.42 -7.25
CA GLU A 117 -18.00 -11.55 -8.59
C GLU A 117 -17.35 -12.93 -8.75
N PRO A 118 -18.09 -13.94 -9.28
CA PRO A 118 -17.59 -15.31 -9.42
C PRO A 118 -16.30 -15.43 -10.24
N ALA A 119 -16.08 -14.52 -11.21
CA ALA A 119 -14.86 -14.50 -12.02
C ALA A 119 -13.58 -14.27 -11.22
N THR A 120 -13.68 -13.85 -9.97
CA THR A 120 -12.51 -13.64 -9.07
C THR A 120 -12.04 -14.93 -8.39
N GLU A 121 -12.79 -16.03 -8.43
CA GLU A 121 -12.45 -17.27 -7.71
C GLU A 121 -11.05 -17.79 -8.05
N SER A 122 -10.77 -17.95 -9.33
CA SER A 122 -9.45 -18.41 -9.80
C SER A 122 -8.33 -17.45 -9.44
N LEU A 123 -8.61 -16.14 -9.45
CA LEU A 123 -7.67 -15.10 -9.04
C LEU A 123 -7.36 -15.20 -7.54
N ILE A 124 -8.38 -15.43 -6.71
CA ILE A 124 -8.25 -15.59 -5.25
C ILE A 124 -7.43 -16.83 -4.92
N ARG A 125 -7.68 -17.96 -5.60
CA ARG A 125 -6.90 -19.20 -5.41
C ARG A 125 -5.41 -18.98 -5.66
N LEU A 126 -5.07 -18.35 -6.78
CA LEU A 126 -3.68 -18.07 -7.11
C LEU A 126 -3.06 -17.05 -6.14
N LEU A 127 -3.81 -16.01 -5.78
CA LEU A 127 -3.37 -14.99 -4.84
C LEU A 127 -3.07 -15.58 -3.46
N ALA A 128 -3.89 -16.52 -2.97
CA ALA A 128 -3.71 -17.18 -1.69
C ALA A 128 -2.33 -17.86 -1.57
N LEU A 129 -1.84 -18.44 -2.66
CA LEU A 129 -0.52 -19.06 -2.68
C LEU A 129 0.63 -18.06 -2.49
N SER A 130 0.40 -16.76 -2.71
CA SER A 130 1.44 -15.74 -2.53
C SER A 130 1.69 -15.35 -1.05
N PHE A 131 0.72 -15.56 -0.16
CA PHE A 131 0.78 -15.05 1.23
C PHE A 131 1.96 -15.59 2.05
N PRO A 132 2.27 -16.89 2.04
CA PRO A 132 3.44 -17.40 2.78
C PRO A 132 4.75 -16.81 2.26
N PHE A 133 4.89 -16.65 0.94
CA PHE A 133 6.09 -16.07 0.34
C PHE A 133 6.23 -14.59 0.68
N ALA A 134 5.13 -13.83 0.60
CA ALA A 134 5.09 -12.43 1.02
C ALA A 134 5.48 -12.28 2.49
N SER A 135 4.98 -13.15 3.38
CA SER A 135 5.28 -13.09 4.81
C SER A 135 6.77 -13.30 5.10
N VAL A 136 7.40 -14.26 4.42
CA VAL A 136 8.84 -14.54 4.59
C VAL A 136 9.68 -13.34 4.16
N HIS A 137 9.49 -12.83 2.95
CA HIS A 137 10.32 -11.73 2.48
C HIS A 137 10.11 -10.45 3.29
N LEU A 138 8.88 -10.16 3.75
CA LEU A 138 8.58 -9.02 4.60
C LEU A 138 9.25 -9.13 5.98
N CYS A 139 9.30 -10.31 6.59
CA CYS A 139 10.04 -10.54 7.83
C CYS A 139 11.55 -10.38 7.66
N VAL A 140 12.11 -10.87 6.54
CA VAL A 140 13.53 -10.69 6.22
C VAL A 140 13.86 -9.20 5.99
N ASN A 141 13.01 -8.48 5.27
CA ASN A 141 13.15 -7.03 5.12
C ASN A 141 13.18 -6.32 6.48
N SER A 142 12.32 -6.74 7.41
CA SER A 142 12.28 -6.20 8.77
C SER A 142 13.53 -6.49 9.58
N TYR A 143 14.11 -7.68 9.41
CA TYR A 143 15.39 -8.04 10.01
C TYR A 143 16.51 -7.09 9.56
N TYR A 144 16.64 -6.88 8.26
CA TYR A 144 17.66 -5.97 7.72
C TYR A 144 17.39 -4.50 8.10
N LEU A 145 16.14 -4.07 8.16
CA LEU A 145 15.77 -2.74 8.67
C LEU A 145 16.13 -2.58 10.15
N GLY A 146 15.86 -3.59 10.98
CA GLY A 146 16.27 -3.61 12.39
C GLY A 146 17.79 -3.53 12.56
N LEU A 147 18.54 -4.16 11.67
CA LEU A 147 20.02 -4.04 11.59
C LEU A 147 20.49 -2.72 10.96
N LYS A 148 19.57 -1.81 10.59
CA LYS A 148 19.87 -0.54 9.91
C LYS A 148 20.56 -0.71 8.55
N LYS A 149 20.34 -1.84 7.89
CA LYS A 149 20.85 -2.18 6.54
C LYS A 149 19.74 -2.00 5.51
N ALA A 150 19.51 -0.75 5.08
CA ALA A 150 18.45 -0.38 4.16
C ALA A 150 18.67 -0.90 2.71
N SER A 151 19.86 -1.32 2.36
CA SER A 151 20.21 -1.79 1.00
C SER A 151 19.44 -3.03 0.58
N PHE A 152 19.23 -3.97 1.49
CA PHE A 152 18.48 -5.19 1.18
C PHE A 152 17.00 -4.93 0.88
N PRO A 153 16.22 -4.26 1.76
CA PRO A 153 14.83 -3.91 1.45
C PRO A 153 14.67 -3.07 0.19
N ALA A 154 15.61 -2.16 -0.08
CA ALA A 154 15.61 -1.37 -1.32
C ALA A 154 15.82 -2.24 -2.57
N ALA A 155 16.75 -3.18 -2.52
CA ALA A 155 17.04 -4.09 -3.62
C ALA A 155 15.87 -5.07 -3.86
N THR A 156 15.30 -5.65 -2.81
CA THR A 156 14.16 -6.58 -2.92
C THR A 156 12.92 -5.89 -3.46
N GLN A 157 12.66 -4.63 -3.12
CA GLN A 157 11.55 -3.84 -3.64
C GLN A 157 11.67 -3.63 -5.16
N ILE A 158 12.87 -3.34 -5.65
CA ILE A 158 13.12 -3.19 -7.09
C ILE A 158 13.02 -4.55 -7.79
N LEU A 159 13.60 -5.61 -7.22
CA LEU A 159 13.56 -6.97 -7.75
C LEU A 159 12.10 -7.44 -7.90
N GLU A 160 11.29 -7.27 -6.86
CA GLU A 160 9.87 -7.62 -6.88
C GLU A 160 9.13 -6.93 -8.02
N GLN A 161 9.36 -5.63 -8.22
CA GLN A 161 8.72 -4.89 -9.28
C GLN A 161 9.22 -5.31 -10.68
N LEU A 162 10.52 -5.57 -10.84
CA LEU A 162 11.08 -6.07 -12.11
C LEU A 162 10.52 -7.45 -12.46
N VAL A 163 10.51 -8.37 -11.50
CA VAL A 163 9.98 -9.73 -11.73
C VAL A 163 8.50 -9.68 -12.06
N ARG A 164 7.70 -8.84 -11.36
CA ARG A 164 6.28 -8.65 -11.64
C ARG A 164 6.04 -8.23 -13.09
N ILE A 165 6.74 -7.20 -13.54
CA ILE A 165 6.60 -6.68 -14.90
C ILE A 165 7.05 -7.74 -15.92
N PHE A 166 8.25 -8.29 -15.75
CA PHE A 166 8.82 -9.24 -16.68
C PHE A 166 7.98 -10.51 -16.81
N SER A 167 7.55 -11.09 -15.68
CA SER A 167 6.73 -12.29 -15.68
C SER A 167 5.35 -12.06 -16.31
N THR A 168 4.72 -10.91 -16.05
CA THR A 168 3.44 -10.57 -16.68
C THR A 168 3.59 -10.38 -18.19
N CYS A 169 4.66 -9.70 -18.66
CA CYS A 169 4.95 -9.56 -20.08
C CYS A 169 5.22 -10.93 -20.74
N LEU A 170 5.97 -11.80 -20.08
CA LEU A 170 6.25 -13.14 -20.58
C LEU A 170 4.95 -13.99 -20.69
N LEU A 171 4.14 -13.97 -19.63
CA LEU A 171 2.84 -14.67 -19.63
C LEU A 171 1.92 -14.14 -20.72
N TRP A 172 1.88 -12.85 -20.94
CA TRP A 172 1.13 -12.24 -22.02
C TRP A 172 1.57 -12.74 -23.39
N GLN A 173 2.89 -12.77 -23.65
CA GLN A 173 3.44 -13.33 -24.92
C GLN A 173 3.11 -14.80 -25.10
N ILE A 174 3.16 -15.62 -24.02
CA ILE A 174 2.78 -17.04 -24.06
C ILE A 174 1.30 -17.19 -24.39
N CYS A 175 0.43 -16.37 -23.78
CA CYS A 175 -1.00 -16.40 -24.11
C CYS A 175 -1.26 -16.08 -25.58
N LEU A 176 -0.60 -15.05 -26.13
CA LEU A 176 -0.72 -14.68 -27.54
C LEU A 176 -0.22 -15.79 -28.48
N SER A 177 0.95 -16.37 -28.19
CA SER A 177 1.55 -17.42 -29.03
C SER A 177 0.73 -18.72 -29.05
N ARG A 178 -0.03 -18.97 -27.99
CA ARG A 178 -0.87 -20.16 -27.85
C ARG A 178 -2.35 -19.90 -28.12
N ASN A 179 -2.73 -18.69 -28.56
CA ASN A 179 -4.12 -18.27 -28.76
C ASN A 179 -5.00 -18.46 -27.50
N ILE A 180 -4.42 -18.28 -26.30
CA ILE A 180 -5.14 -18.34 -25.03
C ILE A 180 -5.68 -16.94 -24.73
N ALA A 181 -6.92 -16.85 -24.25
CA ALA A 181 -7.51 -15.58 -23.86
C ALA A 181 -6.71 -14.92 -22.72
N VAL A 182 -6.33 -13.66 -22.92
CA VAL A 182 -5.60 -12.88 -21.92
C VAL A 182 -6.60 -12.35 -20.89
N THR A 183 -6.41 -12.71 -19.63
CA THR A 183 -7.32 -12.36 -18.53
C THR A 183 -6.55 -11.71 -17.37
N ALA A 184 -7.26 -11.23 -16.34
CA ALA A 184 -6.67 -10.70 -15.11
C ALA A 184 -5.70 -11.70 -14.41
N MET A 185 -5.79 -12.99 -14.76
CA MET A 185 -4.93 -14.04 -14.23
C MET A 185 -3.43 -13.74 -14.44
N ILE A 186 -3.05 -13.15 -15.58
CA ILE A 186 -1.64 -12.84 -15.85
C ILE A 186 -1.08 -11.80 -14.85
N ALA A 187 -1.91 -10.83 -14.41
CA ALA A 187 -1.50 -9.82 -13.45
C ALA A 187 -1.33 -10.42 -12.03
N VAL A 188 -2.26 -11.31 -11.63
CA VAL A 188 -2.17 -12.03 -10.35
C VAL A 188 -0.99 -13.02 -10.37
N ALA A 189 -0.76 -13.73 -11.48
CA ALA A 189 0.38 -14.63 -11.64
C ALA A 189 1.71 -13.86 -11.60
N GLY A 190 1.78 -12.69 -12.22
CA GLY A 190 2.93 -11.82 -12.11
C GLY A 190 3.21 -11.37 -10.67
N SER A 191 2.15 -11.04 -9.92
CA SER A 191 2.27 -10.72 -8.49
C SER A 191 2.73 -11.93 -7.67
N PHE A 192 2.19 -13.12 -7.90
CA PHE A 192 2.62 -14.35 -7.24
C PHE A 192 4.11 -14.65 -7.52
N LEU A 193 4.54 -14.59 -8.78
CA LEU A 193 5.93 -14.84 -9.16
C LEU A 193 6.90 -13.80 -8.56
N SER A 194 6.47 -12.56 -8.42
CA SER A 194 7.27 -11.52 -7.77
C SER A 194 7.47 -11.78 -6.28
N GLU A 195 6.44 -12.22 -5.56
CA GLU A 195 6.54 -12.60 -4.14
C GLU A 195 7.42 -13.83 -3.96
N LEU A 196 7.26 -14.84 -4.84
CA LEU A 196 8.11 -16.03 -4.84
C LEU A 196 9.59 -15.67 -5.05
N ALA A 197 9.90 -14.82 -6.04
CA ALA A 197 11.27 -14.39 -6.31
C ALA A 197 11.86 -13.58 -5.14
N ALA A 198 11.08 -12.69 -4.53
CA ALA A 198 11.49 -11.93 -3.36
C ALA A 198 11.75 -12.84 -2.15
N ALA A 199 10.92 -13.87 -1.94
CA ALA A 199 11.13 -14.87 -0.88
C ALA A 199 12.37 -15.72 -1.13
N LEU A 200 12.60 -16.19 -2.36
CA LEU A 200 13.80 -16.94 -2.73
C LEU A 200 15.07 -16.11 -2.54
N CYS A 201 15.07 -14.86 -3.01
CA CYS A 201 16.18 -13.93 -2.79
C CYS A 201 16.44 -13.72 -1.30
N SER A 202 15.40 -13.55 -0.50
CA SER A 202 15.48 -13.40 0.95
C SER A 202 16.07 -14.64 1.63
N PHE A 203 15.64 -15.83 1.22
CA PHE A 203 16.15 -17.10 1.72
C PHE A 203 17.64 -17.27 1.39
N ILE A 204 18.03 -17.01 0.14
CA ILE A 204 19.43 -17.09 -0.30
C ILE A 204 20.29 -16.11 0.51
N CYS A 205 19.87 -14.86 0.66
CA CYS A 205 20.62 -13.85 1.40
C CYS A 205 20.78 -14.19 2.89
N ILE A 206 19.76 -14.76 3.53
CA ILE A 206 19.87 -15.22 4.92
C ILE A 206 20.80 -16.44 5.02
N SER A 207 20.72 -17.40 4.09
CA SER A 207 21.55 -18.60 4.09
C SER A 207 23.04 -18.30 3.85
N LEU A 208 23.32 -17.31 3.01
CA LEU A 208 24.70 -16.85 2.77
C LEU A 208 25.24 -15.98 3.90
N ASN A 209 24.37 -15.44 4.75
CA ASN A 209 24.77 -14.60 5.85
C ASN A 209 25.07 -15.46 7.09
N SER A 210 26.33 -15.86 7.24
CA SER A 210 26.83 -16.68 8.36
C SER A 210 26.59 -16.10 9.76
N SER A 211 26.08 -14.86 9.84
CA SER A 211 25.71 -14.25 11.13
C SER A 211 24.41 -14.80 11.71
N VAL A 212 23.59 -15.54 10.94
CA VAL A 212 22.41 -16.25 11.46
C VAL A 212 22.81 -17.66 11.85
N SER A 213 23.51 -17.78 13.00
CA SER A 213 23.99 -19.06 13.54
C SER A 213 22.81 -19.95 13.99
N SER A 214 22.90 -21.25 13.69
CA SER A 214 21.96 -22.24 14.23
C SER A 214 22.31 -22.54 15.69
N HIS A 215 21.62 -21.90 16.62
CA HIS A 215 21.70 -22.21 18.05
C HIS A 215 20.31 -22.57 18.57
N HIS A 216 20.27 -23.23 19.73
CA HIS A 216 19.01 -23.55 20.39
C HIS A 216 18.35 -22.27 20.90
N ILE A 217 17.05 -22.10 20.59
CA ILE A 217 16.27 -20.92 21.02
C ILE A 217 15.96 -21.08 22.51
N GLU A 218 16.43 -20.14 23.31
CA GLU A 218 16.09 -20.09 24.74
C GLU A 218 14.72 -19.41 24.91
N LYS A 219 13.86 -20.03 25.74
CA LYS A 219 12.55 -19.48 26.14
C LYS A 219 11.62 -19.05 24.97
N PRO A 220 11.28 -19.92 24.03
CA PRO A 220 10.51 -19.55 22.84
C PRO A 220 9.13 -18.94 23.18
N VAL A 221 8.45 -19.41 24.22
CA VAL A 221 7.15 -18.89 24.65
C VAL A 221 7.24 -17.43 25.10
N GLN A 222 8.31 -17.06 25.80
CA GLN A 222 8.52 -15.68 26.24
C GLN A 222 8.72 -14.74 25.03
N LYS A 223 9.45 -15.19 24.00
CA LYS A 223 9.66 -14.44 22.76
C LYS A 223 8.37 -14.29 21.96
N ILE A 224 7.55 -15.33 21.86
CA ILE A 224 6.22 -15.25 21.24
C ILE A 224 5.37 -14.20 21.95
N SER A 225 5.37 -14.20 23.30
CA SER A 225 4.64 -13.21 24.10
C SER A 225 5.14 -11.78 23.84
N GLU A 226 6.46 -11.58 23.83
CA GLU A 226 7.09 -10.28 23.57
C GLU A 226 6.71 -9.72 22.18
N ILE A 227 6.83 -10.56 21.14
CA ILE A 227 6.43 -10.20 19.77
C ILE A 227 4.93 -9.93 19.74
N GLY A 228 4.11 -10.78 20.35
CA GLY A 228 2.65 -10.67 20.36
C GLY A 228 2.16 -9.39 21.01
N HIS A 229 2.66 -9.03 22.18
CA HIS A 229 2.30 -7.78 22.87
C HIS A 229 2.59 -6.54 22.05
N MET A 230 3.66 -6.53 21.26
CA MET A 230 4.00 -5.41 20.39
C MET A 230 3.25 -5.46 19.07
N ALA A 231 3.10 -6.64 18.47
CA ALA A 231 2.45 -6.80 17.17
C ALA A 231 0.94 -6.59 17.23
N LEU A 232 0.26 -7.02 18.30
CA LEU A 232 -1.20 -7.01 18.38
C LEU A 232 -1.82 -5.61 18.22
N PRO A 233 -1.39 -4.56 18.95
CA PRO A 233 -1.95 -3.21 18.76
C PRO A 233 -1.71 -2.67 17.36
N LEU A 234 -0.52 -2.94 16.77
CA LEU A 234 -0.15 -2.52 15.43
C LEU A 234 -1.00 -3.23 14.36
N THR A 235 -1.25 -4.53 14.57
CA THR A 235 -2.13 -5.33 13.72
C THR A 235 -3.55 -4.79 13.75
N LEU A 236 -4.12 -4.52 14.93
CA LEU A 236 -5.49 -4.03 15.08
C LEU A 236 -5.71 -2.70 14.34
N ASN A 237 -4.77 -1.75 14.46
CA ASN A 237 -4.85 -0.48 13.76
C ASN A 237 -4.85 -0.65 12.23
N ARG A 238 -3.94 -1.48 11.71
CA ARG A 238 -3.87 -1.76 10.27
C ARG A 238 -5.06 -2.56 9.78
N LEU A 239 -5.51 -3.52 10.57
CA LEU A 239 -6.67 -4.34 10.26
C LEU A 239 -7.93 -3.49 10.12
N LEU A 240 -8.19 -2.57 11.05
CA LEU A 240 -9.33 -1.67 10.99
C LEU A 240 -9.37 -0.89 9.67
N LEU A 241 -8.26 -0.26 9.28
CA LEU A 241 -8.17 0.48 8.03
C LEU A 241 -8.30 -0.43 6.80
N SER A 242 -7.70 -1.63 6.84
CA SER A 242 -7.77 -2.59 5.73
C SER A 242 -9.17 -3.16 5.54
N VAL A 243 -9.90 -3.43 6.63
CA VAL A 243 -11.31 -3.88 6.59
C VAL A 243 -12.18 -2.80 5.96
N LEU A 244 -12.08 -1.55 6.43
CA LEU A 244 -12.86 -0.44 5.90
C LEU A 244 -12.56 -0.20 4.41
N ALA A 245 -11.29 -0.25 4.01
CA ALA A 245 -10.89 -0.13 2.61
C ALA A 245 -11.41 -1.30 1.76
N ALA A 246 -11.40 -2.53 2.27
CA ALA A 246 -11.97 -3.69 1.57
C ALA A 246 -13.49 -3.55 1.39
N ILE A 247 -14.21 -3.10 2.41
CA ILE A 247 -15.65 -2.82 2.32
C ILE A 247 -15.93 -1.76 1.25
N GLU A 248 -15.19 -0.65 1.26
CA GLU A 248 -15.32 0.42 0.26
C GLU A 248 -15.17 -0.13 -1.17
N VAL A 249 -14.11 -0.89 -1.42
CA VAL A 249 -13.79 -1.47 -2.74
C VAL A 249 -14.87 -2.44 -3.22
N VAL A 250 -15.35 -3.31 -2.34
CA VAL A 250 -16.40 -4.30 -2.68
C VAL A 250 -17.74 -3.64 -2.97
N LEU A 251 -18.09 -2.58 -2.26
CA LEU A 251 -19.37 -1.89 -2.41
C LEU A 251 -19.46 -1.07 -3.72
N ILE A 252 -18.35 -0.55 -4.25
CA ILE A 252 -18.38 0.32 -5.44
C ILE A 252 -19.03 -0.37 -6.65
N PRO A 253 -18.56 -1.56 -7.13
CA PRO A 253 -19.19 -2.24 -8.25
C PRO A 253 -20.64 -2.65 -7.96
N GLN A 254 -20.94 -3.03 -6.71
CA GLN A 254 -22.32 -3.41 -6.31
C GLN A 254 -23.28 -2.22 -6.40
N CYS A 255 -22.89 -1.06 -5.88
CA CYS A 255 -23.71 0.15 -5.95
C CYS A 255 -23.83 0.69 -7.39
N LEU A 256 -22.81 0.48 -8.25
CA LEU A 256 -22.91 0.78 -9.67
C LEU A 256 -23.93 -0.14 -10.39
N ARG A 257 -24.06 -1.40 -9.98
CA ARG A 257 -25.13 -2.29 -10.46
C ARG A 257 -26.53 -1.79 -10.01
N MET A 258 -26.63 -1.28 -8.78
CA MET A 258 -27.89 -0.67 -8.28
C MET A 258 -28.26 0.60 -9.06
N TYR A 259 -27.29 1.33 -9.58
CA TYR A 259 -27.52 2.46 -10.50
C TYR A 259 -28.07 2.02 -11.87
N GLY A 260 -28.12 0.70 -12.15
CA GLY A 260 -28.65 0.15 -13.40
C GLY A 260 -27.61 -0.26 -14.43
N LEU A 261 -26.33 -0.35 -14.06
CA LEU A 261 -25.29 -0.84 -14.95
C LEU A 261 -25.21 -2.37 -14.96
N SER A 262 -24.88 -2.93 -16.13
CA SER A 262 -24.54 -4.37 -16.21
C SER A 262 -23.31 -4.69 -15.36
N PRO A 263 -23.15 -5.93 -14.87
CA PRO A 263 -21.98 -6.34 -14.08
C PRO A 263 -20.64 -6.02 -14.75
N SER A 264 -20.49 -6.35 -16.04
CA SER A 264 -19.28 -6.06 -16.82
C SER A 264 -19.00 -4.55 -16.92
N LYS A 265 -20.04 -3.72 -17.17
CA LYS A 265 -19.88 -2.25 -17.24
C LYS A 265 -19.53 -1.65 -15.89
N ALA A 266 -20.14 -2.09 -14.80
CA ALA A 266 -19.82 -1.64 -13.45
C ALA A 266 -18.37 -1.94 -13.09
N LEU A 267 -17.91 -3.15 -13.39
CA LEU A 267 -16.55 -3.59 -13.17
C LEU A 267 -15.53 -2.84 -14.06
N SER A 268 -15.89 -2.60 -15.32
CA SER A 268 -15.09 -1.80 -16.25
C SER A 268 -14.91 -0.36 -15.75
N LEU A 269 -15.98 0.32 -15.33
CA LEU A 269 -15.89 1.67 -14.79
C LEU A 269 -15.05 1.73 -13.50
N TYR A 270 -15.20 0.72 -12.63
CA TYR A 270 -14.37 0.60 -11.45
C TYR A 270 -12.89 0.40 -11.82
N GLY A 271 -12.59 -0.43 -12.82
CA GLY A 271 -11.24 -0.66 -13.32
C GLY A 271 -10.61 0.58 -13.96
N VAL A 272 -11.38 1.34 -14.76
CA VAL A 272 -10.94 2.63 -15.32
C VAL A 272 -10.60 3.62 -14.21
N PHE A 273 -11.46 3.70 -13.19
CA PHE A 273 -11.24 4.60 -12.08
C PHE A 273 -9.97 4.21 -11.27
N THR A 274 -9.91 2.96 -10.77
CA THR A 274 -8.87 2.52 -9.82
C THR A 274 -7.56 2.13 -10.50
N GLY A 275 -7.62 1.62 -11.71
CA GLY A 275 -6.45 1.12 -12.44
C GLY A 275 -5.83 2.10 -13.42
N MET A 276 -6.59 3.11 -13.90
CA MET A 276 -6.12 4.07 -14.89
C MET A 276 -6.09 5.50 -14.34
N ALA A 277 -7.24 6.06 -13.94
CA ALA A 277 -7.32 7.47 -13.55
C ALA A 277 -6.64 7.78 -12.21
N LEU A 278 -6.96 7.02 -11.16
CA LEU A 278 -6.39 7.25 -9.82
C LEU A 278 -4.86 7.15 -9.79
N PRO A 279 -4.20 6.19 -10.46
CA PRO A 279 -2.75 6.15 -10.55
C PRO A 279 -2.10 7.38 -11.18
N CYS A 280 -2.75 8.00 -12.17
CA CYS A 280 -2.26 9.26 -12.75
C CYS A 280 -2.25 10.38 -11.70
N ILE A 281 -3.33 10.51 -10.94
CA ILE A 281 -3.45 11.50 -9.86
C ILE A 281 -2.45 11.23 -8.73
N LEU A 282 -2.22 9.95 -8.40
CA LEU A 282 -1.28 9.54 -7.35
C LEU A 282 0.20 9.62 -7.78
N PHE A 283 0.49 9.66 -9.08
CA PHE A 283 1.88 9.65 -9.56
C PHE A 283 2.69 10.85 -9.04
N PRO A 284 2.25 12.11 -9.16
CA PRO A 284 3.01 13.25 -8.63
C PRO A 284 3.09 13.27 -7.09
N SER A 285 2.13 12.62 -6.37
CA SER A 285 2.20 12.52 -4.91
C SER A 285 3.44 11.76 -4.40
N THR A 286 4.15 11.09 -5.30
CA THR A 286 5.42 10.42 -5.01
C THR A 286 6.45 11.40 -4.46
N VAL A 287 6.45 12.64 -4.95
CA VAL A 287 7.33 13.72 -4.45
C VAL A 287 7.00 14.04 -2.99
N THR A 288 5.72 14.26 -2.68
CA THR A 288 5.29 14.58 -1.32
C THR A 288 5.48 13.40 -0.37
N SER A 289 5.23 12.17 -0.83
CA SER A 289 5.48 10.95 -0.05
C SER A 289 6.98 10.78 0.28
N SER A 290 7.85 11.06 -0.67
CA SER A 290 9.32 10.97 -0.46
C SER A 290 9.80 12.02 0.54
N ALA A 291 9.30 13.25 0.45
CA ALA A 291 9.56 14.29 1.43
C ALA A 291 9.04 13.92 2.82
N SER A 292 7.87 13.29 2.90
CA SER A 292 7.22 12.87 4.14
C SER A 292 8.04 11.84 4.95
N VAL A 293 8.80 10.98 4.29
CA VAL A 293 9.70 10.02 4.96
C VAL A 293 10.78 10.73 5.79
N ILE A 294 11.28 11.86 5.30
CA ILE A 294 12.30 12.67 6.01
C ILE A 294 11.63 13.61 7.01
N LEU A 295 10.44 14.10 6.70
CA LEU A 295 9.72 15.08 7.50
C LEU A 295 9.35 14.54 8.89
N MET A 296 8.85 13.28 8.96
CA MET A 296 8.42 12.66 10.22
C MET A 296 9.53 12.62 11.30
N PRO A 297 10.74 12.08 11.05
CA PRO A 297 11.80 12.07 12.06
C PRO A 297 12.34 13.45 12.35
N SER A 298 12.37 14.37 11.36
CA SER A 298 12.82 15.75 11.57
C SER A 298 11.89 16.52 12.51
N VAL A 299 10.58 16.33 12.38
CA VAL A 299 9.58 16.93 13.28
C VAL A 299 9.70 16.35 14.69
N ALA A 300 9.89 15.03 14.82
CA ALA A 300 10.10 14.39 16.11
C ALA A 300 11.36 14.89 16.83
N GLU A 301 12.47 15.09 16.11
CA GLU A 301 13.70 15.68 16.65
C GLU A 301 13.48 17.12 17.13
N MET A 302 12.82 17.94 16.31
CA MET A 302 12.53 19.34 16.68
C MET A 302 11.58 19.43 17.88
N GLN A 303 10.62 18.51 18.00
CA GLN A 303 9.73 18.43 19.15
C GLN A 303 10.52 18.09 20.43
N ALA A 304 11.40 17.09 20.37
CA ALA A 304 12.23 16.69 21.49
C ALA A 304 13.17 17.83 21.97
N LEU A 305 13.58 18.72 21.05
CA LEU A 305 14.42 19.88 21.33
C LEU A 305 13.61 21.12 21.74
N GLY A 306 12.28 21.07 21.80
CA GLY A 306 11.41 22.20 22.12
C GLY A 306 11.40 23.34 21.08
N HIS A 307 11.76 23.02 19.83
CA HIS A 307 11.86 24.02 18.75
C HIS A 307 10.50 24.29 18.08
N HIS A 308 9.47 24.67 18.81
CA HIS A 308 8.10 24.88 18.34
C HIS A 308 7.99 25.86 17.16
N LYS A 309 8.74 26.97 17.17
CA LYS A 309 8.76 27.95 16.05
C LYS A 309 9.25 27.30 14.74
N LYS A 310 10.25 26.40 14.82
CA LYS A 310 10.76 25.68 13.63
C LYS A 310 9.72 24.68 13.10
N ILE A 311 9.02 23.97 13.98
CA ILE A 311 7.94 23.05 13.60
C ILE A 311 6.86 23.82 12.86
N ARG A 312 6.38 24.94 13.39
CA ARG A 312 5.37 25.79 12.73
C ARG A 312 5.84 26.28 11.36
N TYR A 313 7.07 26.75 11.26
CA TYR A 313 7.66 27.20 10.00
C TYR A 313 7.71 26.07 8.95
N ILE A 314 8.24 24.88 9.32
CA ILE A 314 8.32 23.72 8.43
C ILE A 314 6.93 23.26 8.00
N THR A 315 5.99 23.19 8.94
CA THR A 315 4.59 22.83 8.64
C THR A 315 4.00 23.77 7.61
N ARG A 316 4.10 25.08 7.83
CA ARG A 316 3.58 26.09 6.89
C ARG A 316 4.25 26.01 5.52
N THR A 317 5.57 25.92 5.48
CA THR A 317 6.34 25.83 4.22
C THR A 317 6.00 24.57 3.44
N THR A 318 5.92 23.42 4.13
CA THR A 318 5.55 22.14 3.49
C THR A 318 4.12 22.16 2.97
N CYS A 319 3.16 22.66 3.75
CA CYS A 319 1.77 22.81 3.30
C CYS A 319 1.68 23.71 2.06
N THR A 320 2.34 24.87 2.09
CA THR A 320 2.36 25.78 0.93
C THR A 320 2.95 25.10 -0.31
N ALA A 321 4.06 24.39 -0.17
CA ALA A 321 4.69 23.66 -1.26
C ALA A 321 3.77 22.55 -1.82
N CYS A 322 3.09 21.78 -0.94
CA CYS A 322 2.15 20.74 -1.34
C CYS A 322 0.91 21.32 -2.05
N ILE A 323 0.36 22.44 -1.56
CA ILE A 323 -0.77 23.13 -2.20
C ILE A 323 -0.36 23.66 -3.58
N LEU A 324 0.81 24.30 -3.71
CA LEU A 324 1.32 24.79 -4.98
C LEU A 324 1.53 23.65 -5.99
N LEU A 325 2.19 22.56 -5.57
CA LEU A 325 2.38 21.36 -6.40
C LEU A 325 1.02 20.77 -6.80
N GLY A 326 0.11 20.63 -5.84
CA GLY A 326 -1.23 20.10 -6.08
C GLY A 326 -2.03 20.97 -7.04
N SER A 327 -1.99 22.31 -6.90
CA SER A 327 -2.66 23.24 -7.78
C SER A 327 -2.07 23.21 -9.22
N LEU A 328 -0.75 23.09 -9.33
CA LEU A 328 -0.08 22.89 -10.61
C LEU A 328 -0.57 21.58 -11.27
N CYS A 329 -0.57 20.48 -10.53
CA CYS A 329 -1.07 19.19 -11.01
C CYS A 329 -2.56 19.25 -11.37
N THR A 330 -3.38 19.95 -10.58
CA THR A 330 -4.79 20.20 -10.93
C THR A 330 -4.91 20.86 -12.30
N THR A 331 -4.14 21.92 -12.54
CA THR A 331 -4.16 22.62 -13.83
C THR A 331 -3.75 21.68 -14.98
N VAL A 332 -2.64 20.96 -14.81
CA VAL A 332 -2.15 20.00 -15.82
C VAL A 332 -3.17 18.91 -16.12
N PHE A 333 -3.75 18.29 -15.09
CA PHE A 333 -4.70 17.18 -15.27
C PHE A 333 -6.09 17.67 -15.72
N TYR A 334 -6.50 18.87 -15.36
CA TYR A 334 -7.76 19.44 -15.81
C TYR A 334 -7.75 19.70 -17.33
N PHE A 335 -6.70 20.29 -17.85
CA PHE A 335 -6.57 20.57 -19.28
C PHE A 335 -6.04 19.37 -20.08
N GLY A 336 -5.10 18.62 -19.52
CA GLY A 336 -4.44 17.47 -20.17
C GLY A 336 -5.10 16.12 -19.90
N GLY A 337 -6.11 16.03 -19.02
CA GLY A 337 -6.67 14.74 -18.60
C GLY A 337 -7.29 13.93 -19.73
N ASN A 338 -8.04 14.56 -20.64
CA ASN A 338 -8.61 13.87 -21.80
C ASN A 338 -7.51 13.34 -22.73
N PHE A 339 -6.47 14.12 -22.97
CA PHE A 339 -5.31 13.70 -23.74
C PHE A 339 -4.56 12.54 -23.08
N ALA A 340 -4.34 12.60 -21.76
CA ALA A 340 -3.74 11.50 -21.02
C ALA A 340 -4.58 10.23 -21.07
N GLY A 341 -5.91 10.32 -20.90
CA GLY A 341 -6.82 9.18 -20.96
C GLY A 341 -6.82 8.50 -22.31
N THR A 342 -6.84 9.28 -23.39
CA THR A 342 -6.85 8.74 -24.77
C THR A 342 -5.50 8.20 -25.21
N ILE A 343 -4.39 8.85 -24.89
CA ILE A 343 -3.05 8.42 -25.33
C ILE A 343 -2.49 7.30 -24.43
N LEU A 344 -2.56 7.45 -23.10
CA LEU A 344 -1.95 6.47 -22.21
C LEU A 344 -2.80 5.20 -22.08
N PHE A 345 -4.14 5.33 -22.08
CA PHE A 345 -5.04 4.22 -21.73
C PHE A 345 -6.01 3.85 -22.85
N HIS A 346 -6.02 4.58 -23.99
CA HIS A 346 -7.00 4.44 -25.08
C HIS A 346 -8.46 4.41 -24.56
N ASN A 347 -8.74 5.20 -23.52
CA ASN A 347 -10.02 5.21 -22.84
C ASN A 347 -10.48 6.63 -22.51
N THR A 348 -11.63 7.03 -23.05
CA THR A 348 -12.19 8.37 -22.87
C THR A 348 -12.72 8.59 -21.46
N ASP A 349 -13.29 7.54 -20.82
CA ASP A 349 -13.77 7.62 -19.44
C ASP A 349 -12.60 7.87 -18.47
N ALA A 350 -11.43 7.27 -18.74
CA ALA A 350 -10.21 7.54 -17.96
C ALA A 350 -9.84 9.04 -18.01
N GLY A 351 -9.92 9.65 -19.19
CA GLY A 351 -9.67 11.08 -19.36
C GLY A 351 -10.62 11.95 -18.56
N LEU A 352 -11.92 11.64 -18.62
CA LEU A 352 -12.95 12.33 -17.84
C LEU A 352 -12.70 12.20 -16.32
N TYR A 353 -12.31 11.01 -15.85
CA TYR A 353 -12.05 10.79 -14.43
C TYR A 353 -10.76 11.48 -13.98
N ILE A 354 -9.68 11.48 -14.79
CA ILE A 354 -8.45 12.22 -14.49
C ILE A 354 -8.79 13.71 -14.33
N ARG A 355 -9.58 14.28 -15.26
CA ARG A 355 -10.01 15.68 -15.20
C ARG A 355 -10.82 15.98 -13.95
N THR A 356 -11.79 15.12 -13.60
CA THR A 356 -12.65 15.32 -12.41
C THR A 356 -11.85 15.16 -11.13
N LEU A 357 -10.98 14.15 -11.05
CA LEU A 357 -10.13 13.87 -9.88
C LEU A 357 -9.02 14.90 -9.69
N SER A 358 -8.69 15.70 -10.70
CA SER A 358 -7.61 16.70 -10.59
C SER A 358 -7.77 17.64 -9.40
N PHE A 359 -9.02 17.99 -9.04
CA PHE A 359 -9.32 18.86 -7.90
C PHE A 359 -8.97 18.26 -6.53
N ILE A 360 -8.68 16.97 -6.46
CA ILE A 360 -8.26 16.28 -5.23
C ILE A 360 -6.78 16.55 -4.91
N CYS A 361 -5.95 16.83 -5.95
CA CYS A 361 -4.49 16.92 -5.82
C CYS A 361 -4.00 17.83 -4.70
N PRO A 362 -4.49 19.08 -4.53
CA PRO A 362 -4.01 19.97 -3.48
C PRO A 362 -4.24 19.40 -2.08
N PHE A 363 -5.40 18.81 -1.85
CA PHE A 363 -5.79 18.23 -0.56
C PHE A 363 -5.03 16.93 -0.30
N LEU A 364 -5.03 16.01 -1.26
CA LEU A 364 -4.35 14.71 -1.16
C LEU A 364 -2.86 14.88 -0.85
N TYR A 365 -2.14 15.75 -1.58
CA TYR A 365 -0.71 15.95 -1.39
C TYR A 365 -0.41 16.62 -0.06
N THR A 366 -1.26 17.54 0.37
CA THR A 366 -1.17 18.18 1.68
C THR A 366 -1.45 17.19 2.81
N ASN A 367 -2.44 16.31 2.67
CA ASN A 367 -2.79 15.31 3.67
C ASN A 367 -1.65 14.31 3.91
N ILE A 368 -0.91 13.91 2.87
CA ILE A 368 0.28 13.05 3.01
C ILE A 368 1.33 13.72 3.92
N ALA A 369 1.59 14.99 3.72
CA ALA A 369 2.55 15.74 4.52
C ALA A 369 2.06 15.99 5.95
N LEU A 370 0.80 16.40 6.13
CA LEU A 370 0.19 16.65 7.43
C LEU A 370 0.13 15.39 8.30
N THR A 371 -0.24 14.24 7.70
CA THR A 371 -0.20 12.93 8.38
C THR A 371 1.20 12.62 8.89
N SER A 372 2.24 12.88 8.08
CA SER A 372 3.62 12.67 8.47
C SER A 372 4.06 13.58 9.62
N ILE A 373 3.66 14.85 9.59
CA ILE A 373 3.92 15.81 10.66
C ILE A 373 3.25 15.37 11.96
N LEU A 374 1.95 15.06 11.93
CA LEU A 374 1.19 14.59 13.11
C LEU A 374 1.79 13.31 13.69
N ASN A 375 2.20 12.36 12.85
CA ASN A 375 2.88 11.16 13.29
C ASN A 375 4.25 11.46 13.91
N GLY A 376 4.99 12.42 13.37
CA GLY A 376 6.24 12.92 13.93
C GLY A 376 6.06 13.57 15.30
N LEU A 377 4.92 14.22 15.53
CA LEU A 377 4.50 14.77 16.82
C LEU A 377 3.94 13.71 17.80
N GLY A 378 3.99 12.42 17.45
CA GLY A 378 3.48 11.33 18.28
C GLY A 378 1.94 11.20 18.30
N LYS A 379 1.21 11.93 17.45
CA LYS A 379 -0.26 11.95 17.38
C LYS A 379 -0.82 10.90 16.42
N THR A 380 -0.27 9.67 16.47
CA THR A 380 -0.69 8.57 15.60
C THR A 380 -2.14 8.13 15.82
N GLY A 381 -2.67 8.22 17.04
CA GLY A 381 -4.08 7.97 17.32
C GLY A 381 -5.00 8.97 16.64
N THR A 382 -4.63 10.26 16.61
CA THR A 382 -5.36 11.32 15.93
C THR A 382 -5.41 11.06 14.42
N THR A 383 -4.28 10.72 13.82
CA THR A 383 -4.23 10.39 12.37
C THR A 383 -5.05 9.14 12.03
N LEU A 384 -5.10 8.14 12.92
CA LEU A 384 -5.94 6.96 12.76
C LEU A 384 -7.43 7.36 12.74
N VAL A 385 -7.88 8.15 13.74
CA VAL A 385 -9.28 8.61 13.83
C VAL A 385 -9.67 9.39 12.58
N HIS A 386 -8.82 10.35 12.14
CA HIS A 386 -9.08 11.13 10.93
C HIS A 386 -9.18 10.23 9.68
N SER A 387 -8.29 9.23 9.53
CA SER A 387 -8.33 8.28 8.42
C SER A 387 -9.61 7.45 8.43
N VAL A 388 -10.04 6.97 9.61
CA VAL A 388 -11.30 6.23 9.76
C VAL A 388 -12.50 7.09 9.36
N LEU A 389 -12.56 8.34 9.82
CA LEU A 389 -13.64 9.28 9.46
C LEU A 389 -13.67 9.55 7.95
N GLY A 390 -12.49 9.72 7.32
CA GLY A 390 -12.38 9.89 5.87
C GLY A 390 -12.92 8.68 5.09
N ILE A 391 -12.55 7.46 5.50
CA ILE A 391 -13.03 6.23 4.85
C ILE A 391 -14.53 6.05 5.08
N LEU A 392 -15.04 6.29 6.28
CA LEU A 392 -16.47 6.20 6.58
C LEU A 392 -17.29 7.19 5.74
N LEU A 393 -16.79 8.41 5.55
CA LEU A 393 -17.42 9.38 4.66
C LEU A 393 -17.45 8.85 3.21
N ARG A 394 -16.37 8.29 2.69
CA ARG A 394 -16.35 7.69 1.35
C ARG A 394 -17.33 6.53 1.23
N ILE A 395 -17.37 5.62 2.20
CA ILE A 395 -18.33 4.51 2.24
C ILE A 395 -19.78 5.04 2.22
N SER A 396 -20.08 6.12 2.95
CA SER A 396 -21.40 6.75 2.92
C SER A 396 -21.76 7.23 1.51
N PHE A 397 -20.83 7.87 0.80
CA PHE A 397 -21.05 8.28 -0.59
C PHE A 397 -21.19 7.08 -1.54
N VAL A 398 -20.47 5.99 -1.29
CA VAL A 398 -20.64 4.74 -2.06
C VAL A 398 -22.07 4.23 -1.92
N ILE A 399 -22.59 4.15 -0.70
CA ILE A 399 -23.92 3.58 -0.43
C ILE A 399 -25.04 4.48 -0.91
N PHE A 400 -24.97 5.80 -0.68
CA PHE A 400 -26.07 6.72 -0.92
C PHE A 400 -25.96 7.50 -2.23
N ALA A 401 -24.75 7.87 -2.66
CA ALA A 401 -24.58 8.71 -3.83
C ALA A 401 -24.36 7.92 -5.13
N ILE A 402 -23.66 6.77 -5.10
CA ILE A 402 -23.46 5.96 -6.32
C ILE A 402 -24.79 5.46 -6.91
N PRO A 403 -25.78 4.95 -6.13
CA PRO A 403 -27.03 4.49 -6.71
C PRO A 403 -27.83 5.57 -7.43
N VAL A 404 -27.58 6.86 -7.15
CA VAL A 404 -28.29 8.00 -7.75
C VAL A 404 -27.48 8.69 -8.84
N LEU A 405 -26.17 8.87 -8.61
CA LEU A 405 -25.27 9.67 -9.46
C LEU A 405 -24.27 8.82 -10.25
N GLY A 406 -24.31 7.49 -10.10
CA GLY A 406 -23.31 6.57 -10.65
C GLY A 406 -21.93 6.85 -10.07
N ILE A 407 -20.89 6.61 -10.85
CA ILE A 407 -19.49 6.77 -10.40
C ILE A 407 -19.16 8.20 -9.97
N ARG A 408 -19.88 9.22 -10.48
CA ARG A 408 -19.69 10.62 -10.07
C ARG A 408 -19.96 10.81 -8.58
N GLY A 409 -20.94 10.08 -8.02
CA GLY A 409 -21.20 10.09 -6.58
C GLY A 409 -19.98 9.72 -5.77
N TYR A 410 -19.23 8.72 -6.20
CA TYR A 410 -17.96 8.34 -5.55
C TYR A 410 -16.86 9.39 -5.71
N LEU A 411 -16.73 10.00 -6.90
CA LEU A 411 -15.73 11.04 -7.13
C LEU A 411 -15.95 12.25 -6.20
N TYR A 412 -17.20 12.63 -5.97
CA TYR A 412 -17.54 13.67 -4.99
C TYR A 412 -17.23 13.25 -3.56
N GLY A 413 -17.55 12.00 -3.20
CA GLY A 413 -17.20 11.43 -1.89
C GLY A 413 -15.70 11.45 -1.62
N LEU A 414 -14.90 11.09 -2.61
CA LEU A 414 -13.45 11.11 -2.52
C LEU A 414 -12.91 12.54 -2.33
N LEU A 415 -13.41 13.51 -3.10
CA LEU A 415 -13.03 14.92 -2.96
C LEU A 415 -13.38 15.45 -1.57
N LEU A 416 -14.62 15.22 -1.11
CA LEU A 416 -15.07 15.70 0.19
C LEU A 416 -14.32 15.02 1.34
N SER A 417 -13.97 13.74 1.20
CA SER A 417 -13.19 13.04 2.23
C SER A 417 -11.77 13.62 2.35
N GLU A 418 -11.12 13.98 1.23
CA GLU A 418 -9.79 14.59 1.27
C GLU A 418 -9.84 16.02 1.84
N ILE A 419 -10.88 16.79 1.55
CA ILE A 419 -11.11 18.11 2.16
C ILE A 419 -11.35 17.97 3.67
N LEU A 420 -12.23 17.06 4.09
CA LEU A 420 -12.50 16.80 5.51
C LEU A 420 -11.19 16.41 6.23
N LEU A 421 -10.41 15.53 5.64
CA LEU A 421 -9.13 15.07 6.21
C LEU A 421 -8.17 16.25 6.39
N SER A 422 -8.06 17.13 5.38
CA SER A 422 -7.24 18.35 5.46
C SER A 422 -7.67 19.27 6.61
N LEU A 423 -8.98 19.50 6.72
CA LEU A 423 -9.55 20.35 7.78
C LEU A 423 -9.28 19.76 9.17
N LEU A 424 -9.49 18.45 9.34
CA LEU A 424 -9.24 17.77 10.61
C LEU A 424 -7.74 17.79 11.00
N HIS A 425 -6.85 17.58 10.04
CA HIS A 425 -5.41 17.63 10.29
C HIS A 425 -4.96 19.05 10.66
N ILE A 426 -5.44 20.08 9.93
CA ILE A 426 -5.11 21.49 10.21
C ILE A 426 -5.69 21.90 11.57
N TYR A 427 -6.93 21.51 11.87
CA TYR A 427 -7.56 21.77 13.17
C TYR A 427 -6.75 21.16 14.32
N ALA A 428 -6.34 19.88 14.18
CA ALA A 428 -5.52 19.21 15.19
C ALA A 428 -4.17 19.93 15.41
N LEU A 429 -3.53 20.39 14.34
CA LEU A 429 -2.27 21.14 14.44
C LEU A 429 -2.46 22.55 15.03
N TYR A 430 -3.56 23.20 14.76
CA TYR A 430 -3.88 24.54 15.29
C TYR A 430 -4.09 24.54 16.82
N HIS A 431 -4.75 23.49 17.34
CA HIS A 431 -5.00 23.32 18.77
C HIS A 431 -3.83 22.72 19.56
N MET A 432 -2.72 22.42 18.88
CA MET A 432 -1.46 22.16 19.58
C MET A 432 -0.82 23.52 19.87
N GLU A 433 -0.75 23.88 21.14
CA GLU A 433 0.02 25.04 21.60
C GLU A 433 1.49 24.85 21.22
N PHE A 434 1.89 25.47 20.11
CA PHE A 434 3.29 25.60 19.70
C PHE A 434 3.83 26.97 20.06
#